data_4f4502aab3de3cf0ba88d12e457f11b4
#
_entry.id   4f4502aab3de3cf0ba88d12e457f11b4
#
_cell.length_a   1.000
_cell.length_b   1.000
_cell.length_c   1.000
_cell.angle_alpha   90.00
_cell.angle_beta   90.00
_cell.angle_gamma   90.00
#
_symmetry.space_group_name_H-M   'P 1'
#
loop_
_entity.id
_entity.type
_entity.pdbx_description
1 polymer ?
#
loop_
_entity_poly.entity_id
_entity_poly.type
_entity_poly.pdbx_seq_one_letter_code
_entity_poly.pdbx_strand_id
1 'polypeptide(L)'
;MTVGDSESGGALVTFEGGEGSGKSTVCTRVFRLVGEAGYNCWKGSEPGGTVLGACWREQILNPSSQLSPQAELFLFLADRAQNFAEHISPRLADGHVVMLDRHRDSTMAYQGAGRRHDKGLIEAGNRHATTADGVERRPDLTILLDIDPELGLRRAGHGEYGVADRIETEALAFHVRLREEFRRIAREEPDRVAVLDASRPLDEIVPEAHRLVEGLLNRKGLRPSVP
;
A
#
# COMPACT_ATOMS: atom_id res chain seq x y z
N MET A 1 -2.82 35.69 10.12
CA MET A 1 -3.34 35.19 8.85
C MET A 1 -3.49 33.69 9.04
N THR A 2 -4.71 33.24 9.27
CA THR A 2 -5.09 31.85 9.40
C THR A 2 -4.86 31.20 8.04
N VAL A 3 -3.95 30.22 7.99
CA VAL A 3 -3.79 29.34 6.83
C VAL A 3 -5.11 28.59 6.70
N GLY A 4 -5.87 28.92 5.67
CA GLY A 4 -7.13 28.26 5.37
C GLY A 4 -6.84 26.83 4.98
N ASP A 5 -7.51 25.88 5.64
CA ASP A 5 -7.62 24.49 5.26
C ASP A 5 -8.24 24.40 3.85
N SER A 6 -7.43 24.42 2.82
CA SER A 6 -7.86 24.05 1.48
C SER A 6 -7.76 22.53 1.33
N GLU A 7 -8.54 21.81 2.13
CA GLU A 7 -8.71 20.36 2.00
C GLU A 7 -9.79 20.02 0.98
N SER A 8 -9.57 20.32 -0.29
CA SER A 8 -10.38 19.80 -1.39
C SER A 8 -9.58 18.91 -2.32
N GLY A 9 -8.74 18.08 -1.76
CA GLY A 9 -8.05 17.02 -2.49
C GLY A 9 -8.76 15.68 -2.32
N GLY A 10 -8.48 14.71 -3.20
CA GLY A 10 -8.97 13.34 -3.09
C GLY A 10 -8.51 12.63 -1.82
N ALA A 11 -8.80 11.34 -1.71
CA ALA A 11 -8.36 10.49 -0.60
C ALA A 11 -7.36 9.45 -1.08
N LEU A 12 -6.27 9.27 -0.32
CA LEU A 12 -5.28 8.21 -0.56
C LEU A 12 -5.45 7.10 0.48
N VAL A 13 -5.88 5.92 0.01
CA VAL A 13 -6.07 4.72 0.84
C VAL A 13 -5.07 3.65 0.40
N THR A 14 -4.37 3.05 1.33
CA THR A 14 -3.43 1.96 1.03
C THR A 14 -3.84 0.67 1.74
N PHE A 15 -3.57 -0.45 1.09
CA PHE A 15 -3.79 -1.79 1.62
C PHE A 15 -2.43 -2.45 1.80
N GLU A 16 -2.12 -2.80 3.05
CA GLU A 16 -0.82 -3.30 3.44
C GLU A 16 -0.93 -4.65 4.15
N GLY A 17 0.17 -5.38 4.25
CA GLY A 17 0.23 -6.68 4.91
C GLY A 17 1.23 -7.62 4.26
N GLY A 18 1.55 -8.70 4.97
CA GLY A 18 2.46 -9.75 4.50
C GLY A 18 1.91 -10.56 3.33
N GLU A 19 2.68 -11.55 2.91
CA GLU A 19 2.28 -12.44 1.83
C GLU A 19 1.04 -13.27 2.23
N GLY A 20 0.18 -13.58 1.27
CA GLY A 20 -1.05 -14.35 1.49
C GLY A 20 -2.10 -13.69 2.39
N SER A 21 -1.94 -12.41 2.78
CA SER A 21 -2.92 -11.70 3.60
C SER A 21 -4.23 -11.37 2.88
N GLY A 22 -4.29 -11.51 1.55
CA GLY A 22 -5.47 -11.21 0.74
C GLY A 22 -5.66 -9.73 0.41
N LYS A 23 -4.65 -8.88 0.66
CA LYS A 23 -4.70 -7.42 0.43
C LYS A 23 -5.18 -7.03 -0.96
N SER A 24 -4.67 -7.66 -2.02
CA SER A 24 -5.05 -7.37 -3.41
C SER A 24 -6.53 -7.65 -3.67
N THR A 25 -7.04 -8.75 -3.10
CA THR A 25 -8.45 -9.13 -3.19
C THR A 25 -9.34 -8.15 -2.43
N VAL A 26 -8.97 -7.80 -1.19
CA VAL A 26 -9.72 -6.83 -0.38
C VAL A 26 -9.71 -5.45 -1.05
N CYS A 27 -8.54 -4.97 -1.49
CA CYS A 27 -8.41 -3.71 -2.22
C CYS A 27 -9.33 -3.68 -3.46
N THR A 28 -9.33 -4.76 -4.27
CA THR A 28 -10.16 -4.84 -5.48
C THR A 28 -11.65 -4.85 -5.18
N ARG A 29 -12.08 -5.57 -4.14
CA ARG A 29 -13.50 -5.63 -3.75
C ARG A 29 -13.97 -4.30 -3.17
N VAL A 30 -13.18 -3.67 -2.30
CA VAL A 30 -13.48 -2.34 -1.73
C VAL A 30 -13.52 -1.28 -2.83
N PHE A 31 -12.54 -1.29 -3.75
CA PHE A 31 -12.54 -0.40 -4.92
C PHE A 31 -13.85 -0.48 -5.72
N ARG A 32 -14.36 -1.70 -5.96
CA ARG A 32 -15.64 -1.88 -6.65
C ARG A 32 -16.80 -1.27 -5.87
N LEU A 33 -16.89 -1.55 -4.56
CA LEU A 33 -17.97 -1.02 -3.72
C LEU A 33 -17.97 0.50 -3.67
N VAL A 34 -16.81 1.14 -3.57
CA VAL A 34 -16.68 2.61 -3.59
C VAL A 34 -17.08 3.18 -4.95
N GLY A 35 -16.71 2.51 -6.05
CA GLY A 35 -17.16 2.90 -7.40
C GLY A 35 -18.66 2.74 -7.59
N GLU A 36 -19.25 1.63 -7.13
CA GLU A 36 -20.71 1.39 -7.15
C GLU A 36 -21.49 2.41 -6.31
N ALA A 37 -20.86 2.95 -5.26
CA ALA A 37 -21.41 4.06 -4.48
C ALA A 37 -21.28 5.44 -5.19
N GLY A 38 -20.78 5.49 -6.43
CA GLY A 38 -20.73 6.69 -7.26
C GLY A 38 -19.50 7.57 -7.07
N TYR A 39 -18.48 7.15 -6.31
CA TYR A 39 -17.25 7.92 -6.16
C TYR A 39 -16.33 7.75 -7.38
N ASN A 40 -15.69 8.83 -7.81
CA ASN A 40 -14.56 8.75 -8.73
C ASN A 40 -13.38 8.08 -8.02
N CYS A 41 -13.05 6.88 -8.43
CA CYS A 41 -11.96 6.13 -7.78
C CYS A 41 -10.99 5.54 -8.80
N TRP A 42 -9.74 5.37 -8.37
CA TRP A 42 -8.69 4.72 -9.14
C TRP A 42 -7.92 3.74 -8.25
N LYS A 43 -7.54 2.61 -8.84
CA LYS A 43 -6.77 1.58 -8.15
C LYS A 43 -5.44 1.33 -8.85
N GLY A 44 -4.38 1.31 -8.06
CA GLY A 44 -3.03 0.94 -8.50
C GLY A 44 -2.37 -0.05 -7.56
N SER A 45 -1.12 -0.37 -7.86
CA SER A 45 -0.26 -1.23 -7.02
C SER A 45 1.19 -0.77 -7.07
N GLU A 46 1.95 -1.08 -6.04
CA GLU A 46 3.41 -0.90 -6.02
C GLU A 46 4.10 -2.20 -5.58
N PRO A 47 5.19 -2.60 -6.28
CA PRO A 47 5.70 -1.99 -7.49
C PRO A 47 4.88 -2.35 -8.72
N GLY A 48 5.02 -1.56 -9.80
CA GLY A 48 4.50 -1.92 -11.11
C GLY A 48 3.26 -1.13 -11.57
N GLY A 49 2.95 -0.02 -10.94
CA GLY A 49 1.78 0.80 -11.24
C GLY A 49 1.84 1.56 -12.58
N THR A 50 3.01 1.68 -13.19
CA THR A 50 3.27 2.37 -14.47
C THR A 50 3.90 1.43 -15.49
N VAL A 51 3.98 1.84 -16.75
CA VAL A 51 4.67 1.05 -17.79
C VAL A 51 6.14 0.81 -17.40
N LEU A 52 6.83 1.85 -16.91
CA LEU A 52 8.20 1.73 -16.47
C LEU A 52 8.30 0.91 -15.18
N GLY A 53 7.39 1.12 -14.26
CA GLY A 53 7.28 0.35 -13.02
C GLY A 53 7.07 -1.15 -13.26
N ALA A 54 6.33 -1.53 -14.29
CA ALA A 54 6.16 -2.94 -14.67
C ALA A 54 7.50 -3.60 -15.04
N CYS A 55 8.39 -2.89 -15.75
CA CYS A 55 9.73 -3.38 -16.04
C CYS A 55 10.57 -3.56 -14.76
N TRP A 56 10.46 -2.63 -13.82
CA TRP A 56 11.15 -2.74 -12.52
C TRP A 56 10.59 -3.87 -11.67
N ARG A 57 9.26 -4.03 -11.64
CA ARG A 57 8.58 -5.14 -10.94
C ARG A 57 9.09 -6.50 -11.40
N GLU A 58 9.22 -6.69 -12.72
CA GLU A 58 9.75 -7.92 -13.27
C GLU A 58 11.14 -8.23 -12.71
N GLN A 59 12.04 -7.25 -12.65
CA GLN A 59 13.38 -7.42 -12.09
C GLN A 59 13.36 -7.65 -10.57
N ILE A 60 12.51 -6.92 -9.84
CA ILE A 60 12.40 -7.02 -8.37
C ILE A 60 11.89 -8.40 -7.95
N LEU A 61 10.90 -8.95 -8.64
CA LEU A 61 10.23 -10.20 -8.25
C LEU A 61 10.85 -11.45 -8.86
N ASN A 62 11.66 -11.33 -9.92
CA ASN A 62 12.26 -12.46 -10.59
C ASN A 62 13.22 -13.22 -9.65
N PRO A 63 13.00 -14.52 -9.39
CA PRO A 63 13.87 -15.33 -8.54
C PRO A 63 15.34 -15.40 -9.02
N SER A 64 15.57 -15.20 -10.33
CA SER A 64 16.93 -15.23 -10.91
C SER A 64 17.66 -13.88 -10.81
N SER A 65 16.98 -12.81 -10.38
CA SER A 65 17.60 -11.48 -10.27
C SER A 65 18.54 -11.42 -9.08
N GLN A 66 19.78 -10.98 -9.35
CA GLN A 66 20.82 -10.77 -8.33
C GLN A 66 20.88 -9.29 -7.92
N LEU A 67 19.78 -8.78 -7.36
CA LEU A 67 19.74 -7.41 -6.86
C LEU A 67 20.46 -7.30 -5.52
N SER A 68 21.36 -6.30 -5.39
CA SER A 68 21.84 -5.92 -4.07
C SER A 68 20.68 -5.33 -3.25
N PRO A 69 20.68 -5.44 -1.92
CA PRO A 69 19.63 -4.83 -1.08
C PRO A 69 19.45 -3.32 -1.35
N GLN A 70 20.57 -2.61 -1.62
CA GLN A 70 20.53 -1.18 -1.94
C GLN A 70 19.82 -0.91 -3.28
N ALA A 71 20.14 -1.69 -4.33
CA ALA A 71 19.49 -1.56 -5.62
C ALA A 71 17.99 -1.86 -5.52
N GLU A 72 17.62 -2.89 -4.75
CA GLU A 72 16.22 -3.22 -4.46
C GLU A 72 15.48 -2.03 -3.84
N LEU A 73 16.04 -1.42 -2.78
CA LEU A 73 15.43 -0.24 -2.14
C LEU A 73 15.22 0.92 -3.13
N PHE A 74 16.25 1.24 -3.92
CA PHE A 74 16.15 2.35 -4.87
C PHE A 74 15.15 2.08 -5.99
N LEU A 75 15.00 0.82 -6.44
CA LEU A 75 13.96 0.47 -7.41
C LEU A 75 12.55 0.64 -6.85
N PHE A 76 12.29 0.27 -5.59
CA PHE A 76 11.00 0.54 -4.96
C PHE A 76 10.72 2.04 -4.81
N LEU A 77 11.72 2.83 -4.46
CA LEU A 77 11.56 4.29 -4.36
C LEU A 77 11.37 4.95 -5.72
N ALA A 78 12.09 4.49 -6.75
CA ALA A 78 11.92 4.97 -8.12
C ALA A 78 10.53 4.64 -8.68
N ASP A 79 10.05 3.40 -8.47
CA ASP A 79 8.69 2.98 -8.84
C ASP A 79 7.63 3.87 -8.18
N ARG A 80 7.77 4.11 -6.87
CA ARG A 80 6.87 4.99 -6.12
C ARG A 80 6.87 6.40 -6.66
N ALA A 81 8.04 6.98 -6.92
CA ALA A 81 8.15 8.33 -7.46
C ALA A 81 7.47 8.45 -8.83
N GLN A 82 7.68 7.47 -9.71
CA GLN A 82 7.04 7.43 -11.02
C GLN A 82 5.52 7.26 -10.92
N ASN A 83 5.06 6.31 -10.11
CA ASN A 83 3.63 6.06 -9.90
C ASN A 83 2.94 7.28 -9.27
N PHE A 84 3.60 7.94 -8.33
CA PHE A 84 3.10 9.14 -7.69
C PHE A 84 2.91 10.28 -8.70
N ALA A 85 3.93 10.57 -9.50
CA ALA A 85 3.89 11.66 -10.47
C ALA A 85 2.89 11.40 -11.60
N GLU A 86 2.83 10.17 -12.12
CA GLU A 86 2.04 9.82 -13.30
C GLU A 86 0.56 9.56 -12.97
N HIS A 87 0.29 8.98 -11.81
CA HIS A 87 -1.06 8.48 -11.50
C HIS A 87 -1.66 9.04 -10.22
N ILE A 88 -0.90 9.07 -9.11
CA ILE A 88 -1.46 9.35 -7.78
C ILE A 88 -1.72 10.84 -7.61
N SER A 89 -0.69 11.67 -7.78
CA SER A 89 -0.78 13.11 -7.54
C SER A 89 -1.84 13.81 -8.40
N PRO A 90 -1.92 13.58 -9.73
CA PRO A 90 -2.95 14.20 -10.55
C PRO A 90 -4.37 13.81 -10.11
N ARG A 91 -4.59 12.53 -9.78
CA ARG A 91 -5.92 12.04 -9.37
C ARG A 91 -6.34 12.58 -8.01
N LEU A 92 -5.41 12.70 -7.08
CA LEU A 92 -5.70 13.34 -5.78
C LEU A 92 -6.08 14.82 -6.00
N ALA A 93 -5.39 15.52 -6.89
CA ALA A 93 -5.74 16.90 -7.25
C ALA A 93 -7.14 17.01 -7.86
N ASP A 94 -7.55 16.02 -8.66
CA ASP A 94 -8.89 15.92 -9.27
C ASP A 94 -9.97 15.38 -8.32
N GLY A 95 -9.66 15.20 -7.02
CA GLY A 95 -10.65 14.76 -6.02
C GLY A 95 -10.98 13.27 -6.03
N HIS A 96 -10.18 12.41 -6.69
CA HIS A 96 -10.42 10.97 -6.74
C HIS A 96 -10.11 10.27 -5.41
N VAL A 97 -10.77 9.15 -5.19
CA VAL A 97 -10.37 8.14 -4.19
C VAL A 97 -9.31 7.23 -4.81
N VAL A 98 -8.06 7.41 -4.41
CA VAL A 98 -6.93 6.61 -4.88
C VAL A 98 -6.71 5.44 -3.93
N MET A 99 -6.77 4.21 -4.42
CA MET A 99 -6.54 2.98 -3.65
C MET A 99 -5.31 2.24 -4.15
N LEU A 100 -4.39 1.92 -3.25
CA LEU A 100 -3.14 1.25 -3.61
C LEU A 100 -2.98 -0.09 -2.88
N ASP A 101 -2.66 -1.11 -3.63
CA ASP A 101 -2.11 -2.35 -3.11
C ASP A 101 -0.61 -2.17 -2.89
N ARG A 102 -0.21 -2.00 -1.63
CA ARG A 102 1.12 -1.60 -1.14
C ARG A 102 1.48 -0.14 -1.44
N HIS A 103 2.21 0.45 -0.49
CA HIS A 103 2.79 1.78 -0.60
C HIS A 103 3.98 1.91 0.38
N ARG A 104 4.17 3.10 0.97
CA ARG A 104 5.30 3.47 1.84
C ARG A 104 5.54 2.51 3.02
N ASP A 105 4.46 2.01 3.64
CA ASP A 105 4.59 1.14 4.81
C ASP A 105 5.16 -0.23 4.45
N SER A 106 4.91 -0.72 3.21
CA SER A 106 5.61 -1.88 2.66
C SER A 106 7.12 -1.65 2.60
N THR A 107 7.62 -0.49 2.15
CA THR A 107 9.06 -0.22 2.09
C THR A 107 9.68 -0.18 3.49
N MET A 108 8.97 0.39 4.47
CA MET A 108 9.40 0.35 5.88
C MET A 108 9.52 -1.07 6.41
N ALA A 109 8.55 -1.93 6.08
CA ALA A 109 8.55 -3.31 6.51
C ALA A 109 9.62 -4.15 5.77
N TYR A 110 9.57 -4.16 4.43
CA TYR A 110 10.40 -5.06 3.61
C TYR A 110 11.87 -4.63 3.58
N GLN A 111 12.15 -3.40 3.21
CA GLN A 111 13.51 -2.90 3.11
C GLN A 111 14.04 -2.45 4.47
N GLY A 112 13.19 -1.85 5.33
CA GLY A 112 13.58 -1.43 6.68
C GLY A 112 13.81 -2.61 7.62
N ALA A 113 12.76 -3.30 8.02
CA ALA A 113 12.86 -4.40 8.98
C ALA A 113 13.38 -5.70 8.34
N GLY A 114 12.91 -6.03 7.14
CA GLY A 114 13.31 -7.23 6.40
C GLY A 114 14.78 -7.20 6.01
N ARG A 115 15.19 -6.23 5.20
CA ARG A 115 16.56 -6.05 4.68
C ARG A 115 17.50 -5.30 5.63
N ARG A 116 16.98 -4.71 6.73
CA ARG A 116 17.73 -3.97 7.75
C ARG A 116 18.40 -2.69 7.22
N HIS A 117 17.78 -2.03 6.26
CA HIS A 117 18.21 -0.69 5.87
C HIS A 117 17.91 0.35 6.95
N ASP A 118 18.66 1.45 6.91
CA ASP A 118 18.41 2.60 7.78
C ASP A 118 17.00 3.18 7.53
N LYS A 119 16.21 3.26 8.59
CA LYS A 119 14.83 3.72 8.50
C LYS A 119 14.72 5.21 8.16
N GLY A 120 15.69 6.01 8.59
CA GLY A 120 15.74 7.44 8.26
C GLY A 120 15.95 7.66 6.75
N LEU A 121 16.81 6.84 6.12
CA LEU A 121 16.99 6.85 4.67
C LEU A 121 15.69 6.49 3.94
N ILE A 122 14.98 5.45 4.40
CA ILE A 122 13.71 5.03 3.79
C ILE A 122 12.64 6.12 3.95
N GLU A 123 12.52 6.73 5.13
CA GLU A 123 11.58 7.83 5.37
C GLU A 123 11.88 9.04 4.48
N ALA A 124 13.15 9.42 4.36
CA ALA A 124 13.56 10.51 3.49
C ALA A 124 13.26 10.20 2.02
N GLY A 125 13.54 8.96 1.57
CA GLY A 125 13.23 8.49 0.22
C GLY A 125 11.73 8.48 -0.07
N ASN A 126 10.93 7.93 0.85
CA ASN A 126 9.46 7.92 0.74
C ASN A 126 8.91 9.35 0.63
N ARG A 127 9.34 10.24 1.52
CA ARG A 127 8.94 11.65 1.49
C ARG A 127 9.27 12.29 0.15
N HIS A 128 10.50 12.13 -0.33
CA HIS A 128 10.92 12.71 -1.61
C HIS A 128 10.09 12.14 -2.77
N ALA A 129 9.84 10.84 -2.78
CA ALA A 129 9.08 10.16 -3.83
C ALA A 129 7.59 10.57 -3.89
N THR A 130 7.02 11.08 -2.78
CA THR A 130 5.59 11.44 -2.68
C THR A 130 5.37 12.93 -2.38
N THR A 131 6.35 13.77 -2.69
CA THR A 131 6.23 15.23 -2.56
C THR A 131 5.86 15.86 -3.91
N ALA A 132 4.77 16.64 -3.93
CA ALA A 132 4.40 17.51 -5.03
C ALA A 132 4.17 18.92 -4.49
N ASP A 133 4.63 19.94 -5.21
CA ASP A 133 4.50 21.36 -4.82
C ASP A 133 4.97 21.65 -3.38
N GLY A 134 6.01 20.95 -2.94
CA GLY A 134 6.58 21.07 -1.60
C GLY A 134 5.79 20.40 -0.48
N VAL A 135 4.70 19.69 -0.80
CA VAL A 135 3.84 19.00 0.17
C VAL A 135 3.97 17.48 0.02
N GLU A 136 4.38 16.81 1.11
CA GLU A 136 4.36 15.34 1.17
C GLU A 136 2.90 14.83 1.19
N ARG A 137 2.61 13.86 0.34
CA ARG A 137 1.32 13.16 0.32
C ARG A 137 1.47 11.79 1.00
N ARG A 138 1.04 11.72 2.25
CA ARG A 138 0.94 10.47 3.01
C ARG A 138 -0.45 9.84 2.80
N PRO A 139 -0.59 8.51 2.95
CA PRO A 139 -1.91 7.90 2.99
C PRO A 139 -2.80 8.52 4.08
N ASP A 140 -4.05 8.83 3.74
CA ASP A 140 -5.06 9.27 4.70
C ASP A 140 -5.56 8.09 5.55
N LEU A 141 -5.55 6.87 4.97
CA LEU A 141 -5.90 5.63 5.64
C LEU A 141 -5.06 4.50 5.09
N THR A 142 -4.47 3.69 5.97
CA THR A 142 -3.89 2.39 5.65
C THR A 142 -4.72 1.29 6.27
N ILE A 143 -5.16 0.32 5.48
CA ILE A 143 -5.80 -0.90 5.94
C ILE A 143 -4.73 -1.98 6.00
N LEU A 144 -4.30 -2.32 7.20
CA LEU A 144 -3.33 -3.37 7.45
C LEU A 144 -4.03 -4.72 7.61
N LEU A 145 -3.83 -5.63 6.68
CA LEU A 145 -4.29 -7.02 6.71
C LEU A 145 -3.25 -7.85 7.49
N ASP A 146 -3.43 -7.95 8.83
CA ASP A 146 -2.52 -8.70 9.69
C ASP A 146 -2.80 -10.18 9.63
N ILE A 147 -1.77 -10.97 9.29
CA ILE A 147 -1.84 -12.43 9.22
C ILE A 147 -0.61 -13.05 9.89
N ASP A 148 -0.79 -14.23 10.44
CA ASP A 148 0.34 -15.06 10.85
C ASP A 148 1.21 -15.41 9.64
N PRO A 149 2.55 -15.19 9.69
CA PRO A 149 3.43 -15.39 8.55
C PRO A 149 3.41 -16.81 7.99
N GLU A 150 3.32 -17.84 8.84
CA GLU A 150 3.26 -19.22 8.35
C GLU A 150 1.95 -19.49 7.60
N LEU A 151 0.82 -18.97 8.13
CA LEU A 151 -0.47 -19.07 7.46
C LEU A 151 -0.45 -18.29 6.15
N GLY A 152 0.12 -17.09 6.14
CA GLY A 152 0.25 -16.24 4.96
C GLY A 152 1.04 -16.92 3.85
N LEU A 153 2.24 -17.44 4.17
CA LEU A 153 3.08 -18.15 3.19
C LEU A 153 2.40 -19.41 2.63
N ARG A 154 1.69 -20.17 3.48
CA ARG A 154 0.90 -21.30 2.98
C ARG A 154 -0.19 -20.87 1.99
N ARG A 155 -0.84 -19.71 2.19
CA ARG A 155 -1.85 -19.19 1.26
C ARG A 155 -1.23 -18.66 -0.03
N ALA A 156 -0.08 -17.98 0.04
CA ALA A 156 0.65 -17.45 -1.10
C ALA A 156 1.18 -18.56 -2.02
N GLY A 157 1.76 -19.63 -1.48
CA GLY A 157 2.29 -20.77 -2.23
C GLY A 157 1.27 -21.53 -3.08
N HIS A 158 -0.01 -21.18 -3.02
CA HIS A 158 -1.11 -21.68 -3.88
C HIS A 158 -1.58 -20.60 -4.86
N GLY A 159 -0.82 -19.51 -5.05
CA GLY A 159 -1.15 -18.36 -5.89
C GLY A 159 -1.20 -18.70 -7.38
N GLU A 160 -1.69 -17.75 -8.17
CA GLU A 160 -2.11 -17.84 -9.58
C GLU A 160 -1.03 -18.37 -10.54
N TYR A 161 0.24 -18.42 -10.14
CA TYR A 161 1.37 -18.83 -10.98
C TYR A 161 2.14 -20.06 -10.46
N GLY A 162 1.79 -20.62 -9.33
CA GLY A 162 2.41 -21.87 -8.80
C GLY A 162 3.91 -21.81 -8.49
N VAL A 163 4.56 -20.66 -8.66
CA VAL A 163 5.98 -20.43 -8.38
C VAL A 163 6.11 -19.24 -7.45
N ALA A 164 6.76 -19.46 -6.30
CA ALA A 164 7.03 -18.40 -5.35
C ALA A 164 7.99 -17.35 -5.95
N ASP A 165 7.69 -16.07 -5.74
CA ASP A 165 8.59 -15.00 -6.15
C ASP A 165 9.81 -14.88 -5.22
N ARG A 166 10.76 -14.00 -5.57
CA ARG A 166 12.02 -13.83 -4.84
C ARG A 166 11.81 -13.40 -3.38
N ILE A 167 10.74 -12.72 -3.07
CA ILE A 167 10.43 -12.26 -1.70
C ILE A 167 9.70 -13.35 -0.92
N GLU A 168 8.80 -14.08 -1.56
CA GLU A 168 8.09 -15.22 -0.95
C GLU A 168 9.05 -16.35 -0.55
N THR A 169 10.18 -16.47 -1.23
CA THR A 169 11.23 -17.48 -0.92
C THR A 169 12.11 -17.12 0.28
N GLU A 170 11.96 -15.93 0.85
CA GLU A 170 12.72 -15.54 2.04
C GLU A 170 12.38 -16.41 3.26
N ALA A 171 13.32 -16.55 4.18
CA ALA A 171 13.13 -17.35 5.39
C ALA A 171 11.99 -16.80 6.26
N LEU A 172 11.27 -17.66 6.95
CA LEU A 172 10.15 -17.30 7.85
C LEU A 172 10.50 -16.14 8.81
N ALA A 173 11.73 -16.11 9.32
CA ALA A 173 12.20 -15.04 10.20
C ALA A 173 12.18 -13.64 9.53
N PHE A 174 12.30 -13.56 8.20
CA PHE A 174 12.11 -12.32 7.45
C PHE A 174 10.65 -11.87 7.53
N HIS A 175 9.70 -12.74 7.25
CA HIS A 175 8.26 -12.45 7.28
C HIS A 175 7.76 -12.14 8.70
N VAL A 176 8.34 -12.75 9.74
CA VAL A 176 8.06 -12.40 11.14
C VAL A 176 8.46 -10.95 11.41
N ARG A 177 9.67 -10.52 10.99
CA ARG A 177 10.10 -9.12 11.15
C ARG A 177 9.21 -8.13 10.38
N LEU A 178 8.74 -8.51 9.19
CA LEU A 178 7.80 -7.70 8.42
C LEU A 178 6.51 -7.45 9.21
N ARG A 179 5.90 -8.51 9.71
CA ARG A 179 4.67 -8.43 10.51
C ARG A 179 4.85 -7.56 11.74
N GLU A 180 5.96 -7.74 12.46
CA GLU A 180 6.28 -6.93 13.65
C GLU A 180 6.39 -5.45 13.29
N GLU A 181 7.03 -5.12 12.17
CA GLU A 181 7.18 -3.74 11.71
C GLU A 181 5.82 -3.13 11.30
N PHE A 182 4.99 -3.83 10.55
CA PHE A 182 3.63 -3.37 10.24
C PHE A 182 2.83 -3.10 11.51
N ARG A 183 2.90 -3.99 12.49
CA ARG A 183 2.24 -3.80 13.79
C ARG A 183 2.82 -2.64 14.59
N ARG A 184 4.14 -2.39 14.48
CA ARG A 184 4.78 -1.22 15.10
C ARG A 184 4.22 0.06 14.48
N ILE A 185 4.21 0.16 13.15
CA ILE A 185 3.66 1.31 12.42
C ILE A 185 2.20 1.56 12.85
N ALA A 186 1.37 0.52 12.91
CA ALA A 186 -0.02 0.64 13.32
C ALA A 186 -0.17 1.17 14.76
N ARG A 187 0.70 0.76 15.69
CA ARG A 187 0.68 1.29 17.07
C ARG A 187 1.14 2.73 17.16
N GLU A 188 2.06 3.15 16.31
CA GLU A 188 2.60 4.51 16.31
C GLU A 188 1.70 5.50 15.56
N GLU A 189 0.90 5.01 14.60
CA GLU A 189 0.00 5.84 13.79
C GLU A 189 -1.45 5.29 13.81
N PRO A 190 -2.09 5.16 15.00
CA PRO A 190 -3.41 4.51 15.13
C PRO A 190 -4.53 5.29 14.42
N ASP A 191 -4.38 6.60 14.24
CA ASP A 191 -5.35 7.44 13.52
C ASP A 191 -5.31 7.21 12.01
N ARG A 192 -4.19 6.72 11.47
CA ARG A 192 -3.98 6.46 10.05
C ARG A 192 -4.10 4.98 9.70
N VAL A 193 -3.69 4.08 10.59
CA VAL A 193 -3.56 2.65 10.28
C VAL A 193 -4.60 1.83 11.03
N ALA A 194 -5.56 1.29 10.29
CA ALA A 194 -6.55 0.35 10.80
C ALA A 194 -6.09 -1.10 10.57
N VAL A 195 -6.07 -1.91 11.62
CA VAL A 195 -5.63 -3.31 11.57
C VAL A 195 -6.84 -4.23 11.47
N LEU A 196 -6.87 -5.08 10.44
CA LEU A 196 -7.87 -6.12 10.26
C LEU A 196 -7.22 -7.50 10.36
N ASP A 197 -7.85 -8.41 11.09
CA ASP A 197 -7.42 -9.81 11.18
C ASP A 197 -7.71 -10.52 9.85
N ALA A 198 -6.64 -10.76 9.08
CA ALA A 198 -6.70 -11.41 7.79
C ALA A 198 -6.81 -12.95 7.86
N SER A 199 -6.88 -13.54 9.04
CA SER A 199 -7.21 -14.95 9.20
C SER A 199 -8.69 -15.23 8.93
N ARG A 200 -9.56 -14.23 9.13
CA ARG A 200 -11.01 -14.25 8.94
C ARG A 200 -11.43 -14.43 7.48
N PRO A 201 -12.67 -14.85 7.20
CA PRO A 201 -13.22 -14.91 5.86
C PRO A 201 -13.27 -13.52 5.16
N LEU A 202 -13.03 -13.50 3.85
CA LEU A 202 -13.08 -12.27 3.06
C LEU A 202 -14.43 -11.55 3.15
N ASP A 203 -15.53 -12.32 3.27
CA ASP A 203 -16.88 -11.75 3.35
C ASP A 203 -17.16 -11.02 4.68
N GLU A 204 -16.29 -11.18 5.67
CA GLU A 204 -16.28 -10.38 6.90
C GLU A 204 -15.31 -9.19 6.80
N ILE A 205 -14.14 -9.40 6.21
CA ILE A 205 -13.08 -8.38 6.11
C ILE A 205 -13.48 -7.25 5.14
N VAL A 206 -14.02 -7.60 3.98
CA VAL A 206 -14.35 -6.61 2.93
C VAL A 206 -15.38 -5.58 3.38
N PRO A 207 -16.52 -5.95 4.03
CA PRO A 207 -17.45 -4.96 4.57
C PRO A 207 -16.84 -4.08 5.66
N GLU A 208 -15.94 -4.61 6.47
CA GLU A 208 -15.25 -3.83 7.51
C GLU A 208 -14.28 -2.82 6.89
N ALA A 209 -13.47 -3.26 5.93
CA ALA A 209 -12.57 -2.40 5.18
C ALA A 209 -13.34 -1.29 4.42
N HIS A 210 -14.48 -1.63 3.80
CA HIS A 210 -15.34 -0.67 3.11
C HIS A 210 -15.86 0.41 4.07
N ARG A 211 -16.37 0.03 5.24
CA ARG A 211 -16.84 0.98 6.26
C ARG A 211 -15.75 1.95 6.73
N LEU A 212 -14.51 1.48 6.84
CA LEU A 212 -13.36 2.35 7.19
C LEU A 212 -13.11 3.39 6.09
N VAL A 213 -13.17 2.99 4.83
CA VAL A 213 -13.03 3.90 3.69
C VAL A 213 -14.18 4.90 3.65
N GLU A 214 -15.44 4.46 3.77
CA GLU A 214 -16.60 5.35 3.84
C GLU A 214 -16.48 6.38 4.98
N GLY A 215 -16.02 5.93 6.16
CA GLY A 215 -15.74 6.81 7.28
C GLY A 215 -14.69 7.88 6.96
N LEU A 216 -13.62 7.53 6.24
CA LEU A 216 -12.63 8.49 5.75
C LEU A 216 -13.27 9.48 4.77
N LEU A 217 -13.99 8.98 3.74
CA LEU A 217 -14.60 9.83 2.71
C LEU A 217 -15.57 10.85 3.33
N ASN A 218 -16.36 10.41 4.31
CA ASN A 218 -17.27 11.29 5.04
C ASN A 218 -16.51 12.38 5.84
N ARG A 219 -15.43 12.02 6.54
CA ARG A 219 -14.59 12.99 7.28
C ARG A 219 -13.93 14.01 6.35
N LYS A 220 -13.50 13.59 5.16
CA LYS A 220 -12.92 14.49 4.13
C LYS A 220 -13.98 15.28 3.36
N GLY A 221 -15.26 15.06 3.60
CA GLY A 221 -16.35 15.75 2.88
C GLY A 221 -16.48 15.36 1.40
N LEU A 222 -15.82 14.26 0.98
CA LEU A 222 -15.95 13.75 -0.38
C LEU A 222 -17.37 13.24 -0.63
N ARG A 223 -17.89 13.48 -1.82
CA ARG A 223 -19.24 13.10 -2.23
C ARG A 223 -19.20 12.27 -3.51
N PRO A 224 -20.16 11.35 -3.69
CA PRO A 224 -20.34 10.69 -4.98
C PRO A 224 -20.49 11.70 -6.12
N SER A 225 -19.86 11.41 -7.24
CA SER A 225 -19.92 12.26 -8.45
C SER A 225 -21.18 12.03 -9.27
N VAL A 226 -21.84 10.89 -9.04
CA VAL A 226 -23.11 10.48 -9.68
C VAL A 226 -24.09 10.15 -8.57
N PRO A 227 -25.30 10.72 -8.57
CA PRO A 227 -26.36 10.40 -7.61
C PRO A 227 -26.91 9.00 -7.82
#